data_507d0a061b940c9454ff908ffadde7b3
#
_entry.id   507d0a061b940c9454ff908ffadde7b3
#
_cell.length_a   1.000
_cell.length_b   1.000
_cell.length_c   1.000
_cell.angle_alpha   90.00
_cell.angle_beta   90.00
_cell.angle_gamma   90.00
#
_symmetry.space_group_name_H-M   'P 1'
#
loop_
_entity.id
_entity.type
_entity.pdbx_description
1 polymer ?
#
loop_
_entity_poly.entity_id
_entity_poly.type
_entity_poly.pdbx_seq_one_letter_code
_entity_poly.pdbx_strand_id
1 'polypeptide(L)'
;MCLKILKYSVLLTILTICVIGVNNTPIHAWQPTQYEEYFCENNTGIQSKFFPGVKSGYRVVIEKQLEAATEIKVKLDSGASIIFGESIYDPSPNSAKFTHKDLISNIYGFVLRKNVSKFTFVVKGRHAPEHPPYILSLKIDGEENCINPNRTYFGNNYLQIKKFWPEAPDKFCGRRRINREHTELIVSGSASKSGNWPWHAAIYRNHRLSVQYICGGTLISKLLILTAAHCVTINAVPVNHESLGVVLGKTSLITNEITSQERKVYQVIVHDEFEKKTLDNDIALMKLSTEAIYNNYVQPACLWLDTVYDQLDSYEVTGTVVGWGIDQSDSLANDLHEATIPIVSTLTCYSYDPIFYSNILNDQKFCAGNANGTAACNGDSGGGFVVFVTDTKDSSYRIDYQTGAWYVKGIVSVTLARKDSSICEPNAYTVFTDVAKYRNWILSYMN
;
A
#
# COMPACT_ATOMS: atom_id res chain seq x y z
N MET A 1 18.97 8.71 -69.88
CA MET A 1 17.80 9.20 -69.15
C MET A 1 16.96 8.08 -68.55
N CYS A 2 17.17 6.83 -68.95
CA CYS A 2 16.45 5.68 -68.34
C CYS A 2 17.07 5.10 -67.03
N LEU A 3 18.34 5.40 -66.73
CA LEU A 3 19.01 4.87 -65.51
C LEU A 3 18.70 5.67 -64.21
N LYS A 4 18.13 6.87 -64.33
CA LYS A 4 17.74 7.68 -63.12
C LYS A 4 16.35 7.35 -62.56
N ILE A 5 15.49 6.71 -63.37
CA ILE A 5 14.11 6.38 -62.92
C ILE A 5 14.08 5.05 -62.13
N LEU A 6 15.02 4.11 -62.40
CA LEU A 6 15.10 2.87 -61.65
C LEU A 6 15.60 3.01 -60.21
N LYS A 7 16.40 4.03 -59.91
CA LYS A 7 16.89 4.28 -58.53
C LYS A 7 15.82 4.83 -57.58
N TYR A 8 14.85 5.57 -58.10
CA TYR A 8 13.76 6.08 -57.30
C TYR A 8 12.68 5.06 -56.99
N SER A 9 12.46 4.13 -57.92
CA SER A 9 11.47 3.05 -57.73
C SER A 9 11.89 2.03 -56.68
N VAL A 10 13.18 1.70 -56.59
CA VAL A 10 13.70 0.77 -55.57
C VAL A 10 13.77 1.38 -54.17
N LEU A 11 13.98 2.70 -54.06
CA LEU A 11 13.97 3.39 -52.76
C LEU A 11 12.54 3.50 -52.19
N LEU A 12 11.53 3.69 -53.06
CA LEU A 12 10.12 3.75 -52.60
C LEU A 12 9.61 2.38 -52.18
N THR A 13 10.04 1.30 -52.83
CA THR A 13 9.65 -0.07 -52.40
C THR A 13 10.32 -0.49 -51.11
N ILE A 14 11.56 -0.05 -50.85
CA ILE A 14 12.23 -0.34 -49.56
C ILE A 14 11.60 0.46 -48.41
N LEU A 15 11.19 1.73 -48.65
CA LEU A 15 10.48 2.52 -47.64
C LEU A 15 9.07 1.96 -47.34
N THR A 16 8.39 1.40 -48.35
CA THR A 16 7.06 0.81 -48.17
C THR A 16 7.11 -0.53 -47.41
N ILE A 17 8.19 -1.30 -47.61
CA ILE A 17 8.39 -2.59 -46.89
C ILE A 17 8.83 -2.34 -45.43
N CYS A 18 9.58 -1.26 -45.12
CA CYS A 18 9.90 -0.88 -43.73
C CYS A 18 8.71 -0.33 -42.94
N VAL A 19 7.68 0.23 -43.61
CA VAL A 19 6.47 0.76 -42.94
C VAL A 19 5.43 -0.34 -42.68
N ILE A 20 5.46 -1.45 -43.42
CA ILE A 20 4.51 -2.59 -43.26
C ILE A 20 5.00 -3.59 -42.17
N GLY A 21 6.26 -3.48 -41.72
CA GLY A 21 6.88 -4.37 -40.73
C GLY A 21 6.74 -3.89 -39.26
N VAL A 22 6.20 -2.73 -39.00
CA VAL A 22 5.81 -2.32 -37.65
C VAL A 22 4.38 -2.83 -37.42
N ASN A 23 4.28 -4.06 -36.96
CA ASN A 23 3.08 -4.52 -36.29
C ASN A 23 2.80 -3.54 -35.15
N ASN A 24 1.93 -2.56 -35.41
CA ASN A 24 1.17 -1.90 -34.38
C ASN A 24 0.27 -2.96 -33.71
N THR A 25 0.84 -3.81 -32.90
CA THR A 25 0.07 -4.38 -31.81
C THR A 25 -0.34 -3.17 -30.98
N PRO A 26 -1.64 -2.85 -30.89
CA PRO A 26 -2.07 -1.83 -29.94
C PRO A 26 -1.47 -2.28 -28.61
N ILE A 27 -0.70 -1.41 -27.96
CA ILE A 27 -0.42 -1.52 -26.55
C ILE A 27 -1.83 -1.51 -25.96
N HIS A 28 -2.37 -2.69 -25.68
CA HIS A 28 -3.57 -2.83 -24.88
C HIS A 28 -3.16 -2.21 -23.56
N ALA A 29 -3.53 -0.94 -23.37
CA ALA A 29 -3.63 -0.39 -22.05
C ALA A 29 -4.40 -1.42 -21.24
N TRP A 30 -3.75 -2.02 -20.28
CA TRP A 30 -4.29 -3.03 -19.37
C TRP A 30 -5.42 -2.35 -18.62
N GLN A 31 -6.64 -2.44 -19.14
CA GLN A 31 -7.82 -2.16 -18.35
C GLN A 31 -7.95 -3.39 -17.45
N PRO A 32 -7.96 -3.21 -16.12
CA PRO A 32 -8.26 -4.31 -15.24
C PRO A 32 -9.60 -4.88 -15.70
N THR A 33 -9.58 -6.12 -16.18
CA THR A 33 -10.79 -6.83 -16.59
C THR A 33 -11.70 -6.89 -15.37
N GLN A 34 -12.71 -6.01 -15.34
CA GLN A 34 -13.79 -6.09 -14.37
C GLN A 34 -14.55 -7.36 -14.72
N TYR A 35 -14.40 -8.40 -13.92
CA TYR A 35 -15.25 -9.58 -14.03
C TYR A 35 -16.65 -9.19 -13.58
N GLU A 36 -17.56 -9.06 -14.56
CA GLU A 36 -18.97 -8.87 -14.32
C GLU A 36 -19.60 -10.24 -14.14
N GLU A 37 -20.27 -10.47 -13.03
CA GLU A 37 -20.84 -11.77 -12.73
C GLU A 37 -22.25 -11.65 -12.18
N TYR A 38 -23.11 -12.46 -12.73
CA TYR A 38 -24.49 -12.58 -12.30
C TYR A 38 -24.61 -13.73 -11.29
N PHE A 39 -24.77 -13.39 -10.01
CA PHE A 39 -24.91 -14.40 -8.98
C PHE A 39 -26.34 -14.89 -8.78
N CYS A 40 -27.31 -14.26 -9.44
CA CYS A 40 -28.75 -14.61 -9.41
C CYS A 40 -29.13 -15.16 -10.77
N GLU A 41 -29.42 -16.45 -10.88
CA GLU A 41 -29.67 -17.15 -12.17
C GLU A 41 -30.75 -16.54 -13.03
N ASN A 42 -31.73 -15.84 -12.45
CA ASN A 42 -32.92 -15.30 -13.18
C ASN A 42 -32.99 -13.78 -13.19
N ASN A 43 -31.99 -13.05 -12.76
CA ASN A 43 -32.05 -11.59 -12.73
C ASN A 43 -30.74 -10.95 -13.22
N THR A 44 -30.71 -10.59 -14.50
CA THR A 44 -29.58 -9.93 -15.16
C THR A 44 -29.37 -8.47 -14.71
N GLY A 45 -30.32 -7.88 -13.99
CA GLY A 45 -30.21 -6.52 -13.44
C GLY A 45 -29.45 -6.43 -12.11
N ILE A 46 -29.02 -7.58 -11.55
CA ILE A 46 -28.24 -7.61 -10.30
C ILE A 46 -26.91 -8.31 -10.55
N GLN A 47 -25.81 -7.56 -10.40
CA GLN A 47 -24.47 -8.02 -10.69
C GLN A 47 -23.60 -7.93 -9.44
N SER A 48 -22.63 -8.84 -9.30
CA SER A 48 -21.53 -8.69 -8.36
C SER A 48 -20.23 -8.41 -9.10
N LYS A 49 -19.47 -7.43 -8.62
CA LYS A 49 -18.16 -7.06 -9.18
C LYS A 49 -17.11 -7.15 -8.09
N PHE A 50 -16.14 -8.02 -8.30
CA PHE A 50 -15.02 -8.16 -7.36
C PHE A 50 -14.02 -7.04 -7.56
N PHE A 51 -13.50 -6.52 -6.45
CA PHE A 51 -12.46 -5.50 -6.51
C PHE A 51 -11.09 -6.17 -6.63
N PRO A 52 -10.24 -5.68 -7.54
CA PRO A 52 -8.84 -6.03 -7.51
C PRO A 52 -8.24 -5.72 -6.13
N GLY A 53 -7.55 -6.68 -5.48
CA GLY A 53 -6.91 -6.50 -4.16
C GLY A 53 -7.80 -6.68 -2.93
N VAL A 54 -9.10 -6.86 -3.05
CA VAL A 54 -10.02 -7.06 -1.93
C VAL A 54 -10.45 -8.51 -1.87
N LYS A 55 -9.81 -9.34 -1.02
CA LYS A 55 -10.13 -10.76 -0.88
C LYS A 55 -11.46 -11.03 -0.17
N SER A 56 -11.91 -10.10 0.68
CA SER A 56 -13.05 -10.31 1.58
C SER A 56 -14.32 -9.56 1.16
N GLY A 57 -14.34 -8.94 -0.04
CA GLY A 57 -15.48 -8.13 -0.42
C GLY A 57 -15.69 -7.99 -1.92
N TYR A 58 -16.89 -7.56 -2.27
CA TYR A 58 -17.30 -7.28 -3.65
C TYR A 58 -18.38 -6.21 -3.67
N ARG A 59 -18.53 -5.57 -4.82
CA ARG A 59 -19.58 -4.60 -5.08
C ARG A 59 -20.81 -5.32 -5.65
N VAL A 60 -21.98 -4.99 -5.13
CA VAL A 60 -23.27 -5.37 -5.70
C VAL A 60 -23.82 -4.17 -6.47
N VAL A 61 -24.23 -4.41 -7.71
CA VAL A 61 -24.82 -3.41 -8.59
C VAL A 61 -26.25 -3.85 -8.91
N ILE A 62 -27.22 -2.99 -8.62
CA ILE A 62 -28.62 -3.19 -8.98
C ILE A 62 -28.95 -2.18 -10.08
N GLU A 63 -29.08 -2.66 -11.32
CA GLU A 63 -29.46 -1.85 -12.50
C GLU A 63 -30.98 -1.94 -12.72
N LYS A 64 -31.73 -1.20 -11.92
CA LYS A 64 -33.17 -1.13 -11.95
C LYS A 64 -33.63 0.26 -11.55
N GLN A 65 -34.71 0.76 -12.13
CA GLN A 65 -35.39 1.97 -11.66
C GLN A 65 -35.96 1.70 -10.27
N LEU A 66 -35.45 2.39 -9.26
CA LEU A 66 -35.88 2.28 -7.88
C LEU A 66 -36.29 3.65 -7.37
N GLU A 67 -37.39 3.71 -6.68
CA GLU A 67 -37.91 4.95 -6.11
C GLU A 67 -37.32 5.24 -4.73
N ALA A 68 -37.45 6.47 -4.26
CA ALA A 68 -37.18 6.80 -2.88
C ALA A 68 -38.09 5.97 -1.96
N ALA A 69 -37.56 5.57 -0.80
CA ALA A 69 -38.19 4.67 0.16
C ALA A 69 -38.29 3.20 -0.27
N THR A 70 -37.83 2.79 -1.45
CA THR A 70 -37.64 1.35 -1.77
C THR A 70 -36.85 0.66 -0.69
N GLU A 71 -37.39 -0.44 -0.14
CA GLU A 71 -36.72 -1.26 0.86
C GLU A 71 -35.93 -2.38 0.18
N ILE A 72 -34.63 -2.50 0.56
CA ILE A 72 -33.78 -3.58 0.11
C ILE A 72 -33.36 -4.40 1.34
N LYS A 73 -33.60 -5.72 1.30
CA LYS A 73 -33.17 -6.68 2.32
C LYS A 73 -32.17 -7.67 1.75
N VAL A 74 -31.03 -7.80 2.39
CA VAL A 74 -29.97 -8.75 2.00
C VAL A 74 -29.71 -9.70 3.13
N LYS A 75 -29.75 -11.00 2.84
CA LYS A 75 -29.31 -12.07 3.76
C LYS A 75 -28.03 -12.68 3.24
N LEU A 76 -27.04 -12.76 4.11
CA LEU A 76 -25.70 -13.30 3.83
C LEU A 76 -25.49 -14.64 4.58
N ASP A 77 -24.59 -15.48 4.09
CA ASP A 77 -24.21 -16.75 4.74
C ASP A 77 -23.27 -16.56 5.93
N SER A 78 -22.58 -15.44 6.00
CA SER A 78 -21.61 -15.13 7.03
C SER A 78 -21.62 -13.64 7.38
N GLY A 79 -20.94 -13.28 8.48
CA GLY A 79 -20.89 -11.91 8.98
C GLY A 79 -20.22 -10.94 8.02
N ALA A 80 -20.91 -9.84 7.71
CA ALA A 80 -20.44 -8.81 6.80
C ALA A 80 -20.67 -7.39 7.32
N SER A 81 -20.02 -6.43 6.65
CA SER A 81 -20.37 -5.02 6.67
C SER A 81 -20.90 -4.62 5.30
N ILE A 82 -21.97 -3.85 5.26
CA ILE A 82 -22.51 -3.26 4.03
C ILE A 82 -22.17 -1.79 4.01
N ILE A 83 -21.53 -1.33 2.91
CA ILE A 83 -21.13 0.05 2.68
C ILE A 83 -21.85 0.53 1.43
N PHE A 84 -22.62 1.62 1.51
CA PHE A 84 -23.31 2.19 0.34
C PHE A 84 -22.30 2.96 -0.51
N GLY A 85 -22.33 2.77 -1.83
CA GLY A 85 -21.47 3.45 -2.80
C GLY A 85 -20.79 2.52 -3.79
N GLU A 86 -20.04 3.09 -4.70
CA GLU A 86 -19.37 2.39 -5.79
C GLU A 86 -18.15 1.56 -5.30
N SER A 87 -17.54 1.99 -4.22
CA SER A 87 -16.42 1.27 -3.60
C SER A 87 -16.33 1.57 -2.11
N ILE A 88 -15.48 0.84 -1.40
CA ILE A 88 -15.12 1.16 0.00
C ILE A 88 -14.39 2.51 0.11
N TYR A 89 -13.80 3.00 -0.99
CA TYR A 89 -13.06 4.26 -1.07
C TYR A 89 -13.90 5.44 -1.56
N ASP A 90 -15.06 5.15 -2.15
CA ASP A 90 -16.05 6.15 -2.59
C ASP A 90 -17.41 5.81 -1.99
N PRO A 91 -17.56 5.95 -0.66
CA PRO A 91 -18.82 5.68 0.01
C PRO A 91 -19.83 6.79 -0.27
N SER A 92 -21.06 6.41 -0.53
CA SER A 92 -22.20 7.31 -0.67
C SER A 92 -23.19 7.13 0.50
N PRO A 93 -22.83 7.53 1.74
CA PRO A 93 -23.60 7.22 2.94
C PRO A 93 -25.01 7.83 2.94
N ASN A 94 -25.20 8.85 2.12
CA ASN A 94 -26.50 9.51 1.95
C ASN A 94 -27.40 8.88 0.88
N SER A 95 -26.96 7.83 0.18
CA SER A 95 -27.77 7.16 -0.86
C SER A 95 -28.88 6.29 -0.26
N ALA A 96 -28.63 5.68 0.90
CA ALA A 96 -29.56 4.84 1.63
C ALA A 96 -29.44 5.00 3.14
N LYS A 97 -30.39 4.43 3.89
CA LYS A 97 -30.40 4.40 5.36
C LYS A 97 -30.72 2.99 5.83
N PHE A 98 -29.93 2.45 6.76
CA PHE A 98 -30.26 1.18 7.39
C PHE A 98 -31.57 1.25 8.17
N THR A 99 -32.45 0.30 7.95
CA THR A 99 -33.68 0.07 8.72
C THR A 99 -33.50 -1.07 9.72
N HIS A 100 -32.64 -2.07 9.35
CA HIS A 100 -32.42 -3.24 10.18
C HIS A 100 -30.97 -3.75 9.99
N LYS A 101 -30.35 -4.16 11.08
CA LYS A 101 -29.06 -4.88 11.09
C LYS A 101 -29.13 -5.99 12.11
N ASP A 102 -29.42 -7.20 11.66
CA ASP A 102 -29.31 -8.38 12.49
C ASP A 102 -27.99 -9.09 12.22
N LEU A 103 -27.08 -8.94 13.16
CA LEU A 103 -25.71 -9.48 13.06
C LEU A 103 -25.64 -10.97 13.38
N ILE A 104 -26.68 -11.53 14.00
CA ILE A 104 -26.76 -12.96 14.36
C ILE A 104 -27.26 -13.74 13.14
N SER A 105 -28.33 -13.27 12.52
CA SER A 105 -28.90 -13.93 11.33
C SER A 105 -28.29 -13.43 10.01
N ASN A 106 -27.35 -12.47 10.07
CA ASN A 106 -26.70 -11.82 8.90
C ASN A 106 -27.70 -11.22 7.93
N ILE A 107 -28.75 -10.56 8.45
CA ILE A 107 -29.79 -9.89 7.67
C ILE A 107 -29.60 -8.37 7.79
N TYR A 108 -29.56 -7.71 6.64
CA TYR A 108 -29.39 -6.27 6.51
C TYR A 108 -30.56 -5.69 5.71
N GLY A 109 -31.29 -4.74 6.32
CA GLY A 109 -32.34 -3.98 5.67
C GLY A 109 -31.94 -2.52 5.53
N PHE A 110 -32.25 -1.90 4.41
CA PHE A 110 -32.03 -0.47 4.19
C PHE A 110 -33.03 0.10 3.18
N VAL A 111 -33.29 1.38 3.26
CA VAL A 111 -34.20 2.11 2.36
C VAL A 111 -33.44 3.17 1.59
N LEU A 112 -33.80 3.35 0.33
CA LEU A 112 -33.24 4.38 -0.54
C LEU A 112 -33.74 5.76 -0.14
N ARG A 113 -32.87 6.77 -0.23
CA ARG A 113 -33.22 8.16 0.10
C ARG A 113 -33.67 8.98 -1.09
N LYS A 114 -33.44 8.50 -2.32
CA LYS A 114 -33.77 9.17 -3.58
C LYS A 114 -34.03 8.15 -4.68
N ASN A 115 -34.73 8.60 -5.74
CA ASN A 115 -34.90 7.78 -6.94
C ASN A 115 -33.57 7.57 -7.64
N VAL A 116 -33.31 6.35 -8.08
CA VAL A 116 -32.09 5.99 -8.80
C VAL A 116 -32.40 5.00 -9.92
N SER A 117 -31.63 5.09 -11.00
CA SER A 117 -31.66 4.07 -12.09
C SER A 117 -30.65 2.96 -11.86
N LYS A 118 -29.72 3.20 -10.96
CA LYS A 118 -28.67 2.26 -10.55
C LYS A 118 -28.38 2.47 -9.07
N PHE A 119 -28.33 1.40 -8.31
CA PHE A 119 -27.92 1.44 -6.89
C PHE A 119 -26.77 0.49 -6.65
N THR A 120 -25.80 0.93 -5.86
CA THR A 120 -24.59 0.15 -5.55
C THR A 120 -24.30 0.12 -4.05
N PHE A 121 -23.85 -1.03 -3.61
CA PHE A 121 -23.32 -1.21 -2.26
C PHE A 121 -22.22 -2.27 -2.26
N VAL A 122 -21.33 -2.17 -1.28
CA VAL A 122 -20.24 -3.13 -1.08
C VAL A 122 -20.59 -4.06 0.06
N VAL A 123 -20.40 -5.35 -0.17
CA VAL A 123 -20.43 -6.40 0.86
C VAL A 123 -18.99 -6.70 1.25
N LYS A 124 -18.64 -6.53 2.53
CA LYS A 124 -17.30 -6.81 3.07
C LYS A 124 -17.41 -7.78 4.23
N GLY A 125 -16.67 -8.89 4.18
CA GLY A 125 -16.59 -9.87 5.28
C GLY A 125 -15.98 -9.25 6.53
N ARG A 126 -16.50 -9.59 7.71
CA ARG A 126 -15.97 -9.12 9.01
C ARG A 126 -14.72 -9.86 9.45
N HIS A 127 -14.62 -11.11 9.10
CA HIS A 127 -13.45 -11.94 9.33
C HIS A 127 -12.88 -12.30 7.96
N ALA A 128 -11.59 -12.53 7.81
CA ALA A 128 -10.98 -12.94 6.56
C ALA A 128 -11.33 -14.43 6.28
N PRO A 129 -12.54 -14.75 5.79
CA PRO A 129 -12.89 -16.11 5.43
C PRO A 129 -12.12 -16.50 4.17
N GLU A 130 -12.06 -17.78 3.88
CA GLU A 130 -11.47 -18.29 2.63
C GLU A 130 -12.19 -17.73 1.39
N HIS A 131 -13.41 -17.23 1.55
CA HIS A 131 -14.23 -16.57 0.52
C HIS A 131 -15.04 -15.40 1.13
N PRO A 132 -15.42 -14.40 0.31
CA PRO A 132 -16.29 -13.31 0.78
C PRO A 132 -17.70 -13.85 1.11
N PRO A 133 -18.48 -13.16 1.98
CA PRO A 133 -19.84 -13.57 2.33
C PRO A 133 -20.73 -13.69 1.10
N TYR A 134 -21.46 -14.80 0.97
CA TYR A 134 -22.43 -14.99 -0.10
C TYR A 134 -23.76 -14.33 0.20
N ILE A 135 -24.40 -13.75 -0.84
CA ILE A 135 -25.81 -13.38 -0.75
C ILE A 135 -26.66 -14.64 -0.88
N LEU A 136 -27.43 -14.93 0.16
CA LEU A 136 -28.40 -16.02 0.18
C LEU A 136 -29.79 -15.59 -0.32
N SER A 137 -30.11 -14.31 -0.16
CA SER A 137 -31.39 -13.73 -0.56
C SER A 137 -31.22 -12.21 -0.72
N LEU A 138 -31.78 -11.65 -1.76
CA LEU A 138 -31.89 -10.21 -1.97
C LEU A 138 -33.34 -9.89 -2.34
N LYS A 139 -34.04 -9.14 -1.45
CA LYS A 139 -35.42 -8.71 -1.63
C LYS A 139 -35.48 -7.22 -1.88
N ILE A 140 -36.34 -6.83 -2.82
CA ILE A 140 -36.67 -5.43 -3.11
C ILE A 140 -38.17 -5.28 -2.87
N ASP A 141 -38.58 -4.41 -1.96
CA ASP A 141 -39.96 -4.20 -1.50
C ASP A 141 -40.68 -5.52 -1.15
N GLY A 142 -39.95 -6.42 -0.50
CA GLY A 142 -40.46 -7.73 -0.08
C GLY A 142 -40.42 -8.82 -1.14
N GLU A 143 -40.25 -8.50 -2.41
CA GLU A 143 -40.15 -9.48 -3.50
C GLU A 143 -38.74 -10.05 -3.61
N GLU A 144 -38.60 -11.38 -3.71
CA GLU A 144 -37.32 -12.05 -3.89
C GLU A 144 -36.76 -11.79 -5.30
N ASN A 145 -35.64 -11.09 -5.39
CA ASN A 145 -34.97 -10.74 -6.64
C ASN A 145 -33.70 -11.59 -6.90
N CYS A 146 -33.35 -12.48 -5.99
CA CYS A 146 -32.21 -13.38 -6.16
C CYS A 146 -32.60 -14.80 -5.69
N ILE A 147 -33.16 -15.57 -6.60
CA ILE A 147 -33.57 -16.97 -6.35
C ILE A 147 -32.36 -17.87 -6.69
N ASN A 148 -32.00 -18.76 -5.76
CA ASN A 148 -30.92 -19.75 -5.90
C ASN A 148 -29.55 -19.13 -6.31
N PRO A 149 -28.91 -18.37 -5.43
CA PRO A 149 -27.56 -17.90 -5.70
C PRO A 149 -26.62 -19.08 -5.89
N ASN A 150 -25.89 -19.12 -7.01
CA ASN A 150 -25.01 -20.21 -7.35
C ASN A 150 -23.70 -20.12 -6.52
N ARG A 151 -23.66 -20.82 -5.38
CA ARG A 151 -22.47 -20.86 -4.50
C ARG A 151 -21.22 -21.38 -5.20
N THR A 152 -21.38 -22.35 -6.09
CA THR A 152 -20.26 -22.97 -6.82
C THR A 152 -19.60 -21.95 -7.77
N TYR A 153 -20.40 -21.08 -8.34
CA TYR A 153 -19.97 -20.01 -9.21
C TYR A 153 -19.08 -18.99 -8.46
N PHE A 154 -19.50 -18.55 -7.28
CA PHE A 154 -18.72 -17.65 -6.42
C PHE A 154 -17.38 -18.26 -6.03
N GLY A 155 -17.36 -19.55 -5.61
CA GLY A 155 -16.14 -20.25 -5.24
C GLY A 155 -15.17 -20.44 -6.40
N ASN A 156 -15.67 -20.81 -7.57
CA ASN A 156 -14.85 -21.02 -8.77
C ASN A 156 -14.25 -19.72 -9.29
N ASN A 157 -14.99 -18.64 -9.25
CA ASN A 157 -14.51 -17.35 -9.72
C ASN A 157 -13.54 -16.71 -8.73
N TYR A 158 -13.80 -16.85 -7.43
CA TYR A 158 -12.82 -16.49 -6.42
C TYR A 158 -11.49 -17.25 -6.58
N LEU A 159 -11.54 -18.55 -6.89
CA LEU A 159 -10.36 -19.35 -7.18
C LEU A 159 -9.69 -18.97 -8.49
N GLN A 160 -10.44 -18.56 -9.52
CA GLN A 160 -9.91 -18.03 -10.78
C GLN A 160 -9.26 -16.66 -10.57
N ILE A 161 -9.90 -15.75 -9.85
CA ILE A 161 -9.32 -14.46 -9.45
C ILE A 161 -8.02 -14.70 -8.67
N LYS A 162 -7.99 -15.69 -7.77
CA LYS A 162 -6.78 -16.10 -7.05
C LYS A 162 -5.69 -16.65 -7.99
N LYS A 163 -6.04 -17.24 -9.13
CA LYS A 163 -5.11 -17.81 -10.12
C LYS A 163 -4.54 -16.76 -11.09
N PHE A 164 -5.31 -15.70 -11.39
CA PHE A 164 -4.87 -14.55 -12.21
C PHE A 164 -4.22 -13.44 -11.37
N TRP A 165 -4.26 -13.57 -10.05
CA TRP A 165 -3.55 -12.68 -9.17
C TRP A 165 -2.08 -13.08 -9.19
N PRO A 166 -1.14 -12.17 -9.48
CA PRO A 166 0.24 -12.46 -9.16
C PRO A 166 0.25 -12.89 -7.70
N GLU A 167 0.95 -13.99 -7.40
CA GLU A 167 0.97 -14.62 -6.07
C GLU A 167 0.95 -13.53 -5.01
N ALA A 168 -0.02 -13.62 -4.08
CA ALA A 168 -0.18 -12.64 -3.01
C ALA A 168 1.20 -12.25 -2.50
N PRO A 169 1.49 -10.95 -2.34
CA PRO A 169 2.84 -10.47 -2.07
C PRO A 169 3.46 -11.40 -1.06
N ASP A 170 4.48 -12.06 -1.49
CA ASP A 170 5.20 -13.21 -0.99
C ASP A 170 4.64 -13.73 0.35
N LYS A 171 4.03 -14.92 0.42
CA LYS A 171 3.52 -15.54 1.67
C LYS A 171 4.55 -15.51 2.81
N PHE A 172 5.76 -15.13 2.48
CA PHE A 172 6.92 -15.01 3.35
C PHE A 172 7.31 -13.57 3.68
N CYS A 173 6.56 -12.55 3.19
CA CYS A 173 6.88 -11.15 3.52
C CYS A 173 6.75 -10.89 5.02
N GLY A 174 7.50 -9.89 5.51
CA GLY A 174 7.43 -9.41 6.88
C GLY A 174 7.88 -10.42 7.94
N ARG A 175 8.54 -11.51 7.54
CA ARG A 175 9.01 -12.56 8.46
C ARG A 175 10.50 -12.42 8.71
N ARG A 176 10.88 -12.33 9.98
CA ARG A 176 12.27 -12.46 10.40
C ARG A 176 12.64 -13.93 10.44
N ARG A 177 13.69 -14.33 9.73
CA ARG A 177 14.17 -15.73 9.76
C ARG A 177 15.04 -16.02 10.97
N ILE A 178 15.61 -14.99 11.58
CA ILE A 178 16.37 -15.08 12.82
C ILE A 178 15.39 -14.84 13.96
N ASN A 179 14.94 -15.92 14.62
CA ASN A 179 14.19 -15.81 15.87
C ASN A 179 15.16 -15.34 16.96
N ARG A 180 15.02 -14.12 17.41
CA ARG A 180 15.61 -13.63 18.63
C ARG A 180 14.48 -13.31 19.60
N GLU A 181 14.66 -13.71 20.86
CA GLU A 181 13.78 -13.29 21.94
C GLU A 181 13.58 -11.77 21.88
N HIS A 182 12.35 -11.34 22.03
CA HIS A 182 12.00 -9.91 22.06
C HIS A 182 12.87 -9.23 23.10
N THR A 183 13.81 -8.42 22.67
CA THR A 183 14.45 -7.45 23.56
C THR A 183 13.41 -6.40 23.90
N GLU A 184 13.27 -6.15 25.19
CA GLU A 184 12.34 -5.18 25.79
C GLU A 184 12.33 -3.85 25.02
N LEU A 185 11.16 -3.26 24.93
CA LEU A 185 10.89 -1.91 24.41
C LEU A 185 11.82 -0.91 25.13
N ILE A 186 12.87 -0.49 24.46
CA ILE A 186 13.78 0.54 25.00
C ILE A 186 13.26 1.90 24.54
N VAL A 187 12.85 2.71 25.49
CA VAL A 187 12.59 4.14 25.32
C VAL A 187 13.93 4.81 24.98
N SER A 188 14.02 5.52 23.84
CA SER A 188 15.19 6.31 23.37
C SER A 188 16.05 5.70 22.27
N GLY A 189 15.48 4.95 21.31
CA GLY A 189 16.22 4.39 20.18
C GLY A 189 17.37 3.47 20.59
N SER A 190 17.38 2.25 20.14
CA SER A 190 18.43 1.29 20.44
C SER A 190 19.17 0.87 19.17
N ALA A 191 20.45 0.51 19.31
CA ALA A 191 21.21 -0.08 18.22
C ALA A 191 20.56 -1.39 17.80
N SER A 192 20.23 -1.50 16.51
CA SER A 192 19.60 -2.67 15.94
C SER A 192 20.61 -3.76 15.65
N LYS A 193 20.22 -5.02 15.85
CA LYS A 193 21.06 -6.18 15.55
C LYS A 193 20.89 -6.61 14.09
N SER A 194 21.93 -7.14 13.49
CA SER A 194 21.91 -7.67 12.11
C SER A 194 20.80 -8.72 11.95
N GLY A 195 19.98 -8.56 10.90
CA GLY A 195 18.83 -9.42 10.61
C GLY A 195 17.53 -9.07 11.33
N ASN A 196 17.52 -8.04 12.21
CA ASN A 196 16.27 -7.57 12.83
C ASN A 196 15.32 -6.90 11.84
N TRP A 197 15.87 -6.19 10.85
CA TRP A 197 15.11 -5.44 9.87
C TRP A 197 15.52 -5.80 8.43
N PRO A 198 15.23 -7.05 7.99
CA PRO A 198 15.77 -7.58 6.74
C PRO A 198 15.21 -6.90 5.49
N TRP A 199 14.21 -6.07 5.63
CA TRP A 199 13.64 -5.24 4.56
C TRP A 199 14.19 -3.82 4.52
N HIS A 200 14.97 -3.40 5.54
CA HIS A 200 15.51 -2.05 5.52
C HIS A 200 16.61 -1.91 4.47
N ALA A 201 16.52 -0.85 3.67
CA ALA A 201 17.43 -0.54 2.57
C ALA A 201 18.14 0.77 2.81
N ALA A 202 19.45 0.79 2.60
CA ALA A 202 20.23 2.02 2.56
C ALA A 202 20.33 2.52 1.12
N ILE A 203 19.89 3.76 0.87
CA ILE A 203 19.95 4.41 -0.44
C ILE A 203 21.15 5.34 -0.48
N TYR A 204 21.99 5.14 -1.48
CA TYR A 204 23.20 5.92 -1.71
C TYR A 204 23.11 6.69 -3.01
N ARG A 205 23.78 7.83 -3.04
CA ARG A 205 23.95 8.63 -4.23
C ARG A 205 25.42 8.83 -4.54
N ASN A 206 25.78 8.58 -5.82
CA ASN A 206 27.12 8.84 -6.35
C ASN A 206 27.23 10.30 -6.74
N HIS A 207 28.14 11.02 -6.14
CA HIS A 207 28.51 12.38 -6.48
C HIS A 207 29.97 12.39 -6.92
N ARG A 208 30.21 12.54 -8.21
CA ARG A 208 31.53 12.62 -8.90
C ARG A 208 32.70 11.83 -8.28
N LEU A 209 33.02 12.00 -6.99
CA LEU A 209 34.15 11.38 -6.30
C LEU A 209 33.75 10.75 -4.95
N SER A 210 32.48 10.80 -4.56
CA SER A 210 32.03 10.26 -3.25
C SER A 210 30.68 9.57 -3.40
N VAL A 211 30.50 8.51 -2.62
CA VAL A 211 29.23 7.81 -2.43
C VAL A 211 28.68 8.23 -1.08
N GLN A 212 27.50 8.82 -1.07
CA GLN A 212 26.86 9.31 0.14
C GLN A 212 25.57 8.57 0.43
N TYR A 213 25.36 8.18 1.67
CA TYR A 213 24.07 7.76 2.17
C TYR A 213 23.13 8.98 2.15
N ILE A 214 21.94 8.81 1.59
CA ILE A 214 20.99 9.90 1.46
C ILE A 214 19.66 9.64 2.16
N CYS A 215 19.19 8.37 2.18
CA CYS A 215 17.87 8.01 2.67
C CYS A 215 17.78 6.52 3.00
N GLY A 216 16.78 6.18 3.79
CA GLY A 216 16.30 4.83 3.94
C GLY A 216 15.30 4.42 2.85
N GLY A 217 14.96 3.15 2.84
CA GLY A 217 13.91 2.57 2.01
C GLY A 217 13.44 1.23 2.57
N THR A 218 12.42 0.66 1.97
CA THR A 218 11.85 -0.63 2.37
C THR A 218 11.75 -1.57 1.17
N LEU A 219 12.39 -2.72 1.25
CA LEU A 219 12.25 -3.79 0.27
C LEU A 219 10.84 -4.37 0.36
N ILE A 220 10.06 -4.31 -0.73
CA ILE A 220 8.68 -4.80 -0.80
C ILE A 220 8.50 -5.96 -1.76
N SER A 221 9.46 -6.17 -2.65
CA SER A 221 9.58 -7.36 -3.51
C SER A 221 11.03 -7.59 -3.87
N LYS A 222 11.35 -8.66 -4.60
CA LYS A 222 12.71 -8.92 -5.07
C LYS A 222 13.32 -7.78 -5.90
N LEU A 223 12.49 -6.97 -6.54
CA LEU A 223 12.93 -5.93 -7.47
C LEU A 223 12.54 -4.52 -7.05
N LEU A 224 11.73 -4.33 -6.00
CA LEU A 224 11.19 -3.02 -5.66
C LEU A 224 11.56 -2.57 -4.24
N ILE A 225 12.07 -1.35 -4.18
CA ILE A 225 12.27 -0.59 -2.94
C ILE A 225 11.24 0.53 -2.90
N LEU A 226 10.52 0.61 -1.80
CA LEU A 226 9.61 1.71 -1.47
C LEU A 226 10.38 2.77 -0.68
N THR A 227 10.27 4.05 -1.07
CA THR A 227 10.92 5.17 -0.40
C THR A 227 10.14 6.47 -0.60
N ALA A 228 10.61 7.59 -0.07
CA ALA A 228 10.03 8.91 -0.28
C ALA A 228 10.47 9.52 -1.62
N ALA A 229 9.58 10.27 -2.26
CA ALA A 229 9.87 10.96 -3.52
C ALA A 229 10.97 12.01 -3.38
N HIS A 230 10.98 12.74 -2.25
CA HIS A 230 12.01 13.76 -1.99
C HIS A 230 13.43 13.18 -1.93
N CYS A 231 13.60 11.91 -1.58
CA CYS A 231 14.88 11.22 -1.55
C CYS A 231 15.51 11.03 -2.93
N VAL A 232 14.68 10.83 -3.94
CA VAL A 232 15.09 10.43 -5.30
C VAL A 232 14.77 11.47 -6.36
N THR A 233 14.48 12.72 -5.93
CA THR A 233 14.23 13.85 -6.82
C THR A 233 15.13 15.05 -6.51
N ILE A 234 15.34 15.89 -7.52
CA ILE A 234 15.87 17.26 -7.38
C ILE A 234 14.85 18.18 -8.03
N ASN A 235 14.31 19.14 -7.28
CA ASN A 235 13.25 20.03 -7.75
C ASN A 235 12.05 19.29 -8.39
N ALA A 236 11.60 18.23 -7.72
CA ALA A 236 10.54 17.31 -8.15
C ALA A 236 10.85 16.52 -9.45
N VAL A 237 12.06 16.60 -9.99
CA VAL A 237 12.50 15.80 -11.14
C VAL A 237 13.27 14.58 -10.65
N PRO A 238 12.93 13.36 -11.08
CA PRO A 238 13.67 12.16 -10.72
C PRO A 238 15.15 12.31 -11.05
N VAL A 239 16.03 11.92 -10.13
CA VAL A 239 17.48 11.87 -10.39
C VAL A 239 17.81 10.72 -11.33
N ASN A 240 18.91 10.84 -12.07
CA ASN A 240 19.37 9.75 -12.92
C ASN A 240 19.61 8.49 -12.08
N HIS A 241 18.92 7.40 -12.41
CA HIS A 241 18.99 6.13 -11.69
C HIS A 241 20.41 5.56 -11.60
N GLU A 242 21.28 5.84 -12.59
CA GLU A 242 22.68 5.40 -12.58
C GLU A 242 23.50 6.05 -11.44
N SER A 243 23.04 7.20 -10.92
CA SER A 243 23.65 7.86 -9.78
C SER A 243 23.20 7.29 -8.44
N LEU A 244 22.26 6.34 -8.44
CA LEU A 244 21.70 5.76 -7.23
C LEU A 244 22.15 4.31 -7.06
N GLY A 245 22.39 3.92 -5.81
CA GLY A 245 22.66 2.55 -5.38
C GLY A 245 21.84 2.19 -4.15
N VAL A 246 21.53 0.92 -4.01
CA VAL A 246 20.80 0.37 -2.84
C VAL A 246 21.65 -0.71 -2.19
N VAL A 247 21.76 -0.67 -0.88
CA VAL A 247 22.41 -1.73 -0.10
C VAL A 247 21.38 -2.32 0.87
N LEU A 248 21.19 -3.63 0.78
CA LEU A 248 20.29 -4.42 1.62
C LEU A 248 21.08 -5.25 2.62
N GLY A 249 20.49 -5.56 3.79
CA GLY A 249 21.12 -6.40 4.82
C GLY A 249 22.29 -5.73 5.54
N LYS A 250 22.36 -4.40 5.52
CA LYS A 250 23.39 -3.56 6.16
C LYS A 250 22.92 -3.08 7.52
N THR A 251 23.83 -3.05 8.49
CA THR A 251 23.57 -2.50 9.84
C THR A 251 24.55 -1.40 10.24
N SER A 252 25.66 -1.24 9.56
CA SER A 252 26.61 -0.15 9.82
C SER A 252 26.98 0.60 8.53
N LEU A 253 26.95 1.94 8.55
CA LEU A 253 27.31 2.76 7.39
C LEU A 253 28.81 2.69 7.06
N ILE A 254 29.65 2.41 8.05
CA ILE A 254 31.11 2.46 7.93
C ILE A 254 31.76 1.09 7.67
N THR A 255 31.09 -0.01 8.01
CA THR A 255 31.64 -1.35 7.81
C THR A 255 31.07 -2.03 6.56
N ASN A 256 31.93 -2.85 5.91
CA ASN A 256 31.48 -3.74 4.86
C ASN A 256 31.05 -5.07 5.48
N GLU A 257 29.77 -5.37 5.42
CA GLU A 257 29.20 -6.58 5.99
C GLU A 257 29.02 -7.66 4.91
N ILE A 258 29.47 -8.88 5.20
CA ILE A 258 29.33 -10.04 4.30
C ILE A 258 27.85 -10.34 3.99
N THR A 259 26.96 -9.92 4.89
CA THR A 259 25.51 -10.10 4.78
C THR A 259 24.86 -9.12 3.83
N SER A 260 25.54 -8.04 3.45
CA SER A 260 25.01 -6.97 2.63
C SER A 260 24.96 -7.34 1.14
N GLN A 261 23.98 -6.80 0.44
CA GLN A 261 23.80 -6.97 -0.99
C GLN A 261 23.65 -5.60 -1.66
N GLU A 262 24.60 -5.24 -2.51
CA GLU A 262 24.50 -4.04 -3.34
C GLU A 262 23.65 -4.32 -4.59
N ARG A 263 22.80 -3.36 -4.95
CA ARG A 263 21.97 -3.39 -6.16
C ARG A 263 22.01 -2.05 -6.86
N LYS A 264 22.18 -2.11 -8.17
CA LYS A 264 22.00 -0.94 -9.05
C LYS A 264 20.53 -0.68 -9.25
N VAL A 265 20.17 0.58 -9.44
CA VAL A 265 18.80 1.00 -9.77
C VAL A 265 18.63 0.98 -11.27
N TYR A 266 17.58 0.33 -11.73
CA TYR A 266 17.18 0.32 -13.15
C TYR A 266 16.27 1.49 -13.49
N GLN A 267 15.36 1.83 -12.56
CA GLN A 267 14.38 2.89 -12.77
C GLN A 267 13.96 3.51 -11.44
N VAL A 268 13.75 4.81 -11.46
CA VAL A 268 13.11 5.58 -10.38
C VAL A 268 11.71 5.95 -10.85
N ILE A 269 10.70 5.59 -10.07
CA ILE A 269 9.29 5.85 -10.33
C ILE A 269 8.78 6.74 -9.19
N VAL A 270 8.52 7.99 -9.50
CA VAL A 270 7.98 8.98 -8.57
C VAL A 270 6.49 9.13 -8.82
N HIS A 271 5.71 9.37 -7.78
CA HIS A 271 4.29 9.64 -7.95
C HIS A 271 4.09 10.91 -8.80
N ASP A 272 3.23 10.84 -9.83
CA ASP A 272 3.07 11.90 -10.82
C ASP A 272 2.63 13.24 -10.22
N GLU A 273 1.89 13.19 -9.10
CA GLU A 273 1.39 14.35 -8.36
C GLU A 273 2.28 14.72 -7.16
N PHE A 274 3.54 14.32 -7.14
CA PHE A 274 4.45 14.70 -6.06
C PHE A 274 4.69 16.23 -6.05
N GLU A 275 4.39 16.88 -4.93
CA GLU A 275 4.62 18.32 -4.72
C GLU A 275 5.71 18.56 -3.67
N LYS A 276 6.81 19.17 -4.09
CA LYS A 276 8.00 19.36 -3.24
C LYS A 276 7.76 20.28 -2.04
N LYS A 277 6.89 21.30 -2.17
CA LYS A 277 6.71 22.30 -1.10
C LYS A 277 5.90 21.78 0.07
N THR A 278 4.83 21.06 -0.23
CA THR A 278 3.92 20.50 0.75
C THR A 278 4.26 19.05 1.06
N LEU A 279 5.18 18.45 0.28
CA LEU A 279 5.50 17.02 0.30
C LEU A 279 4.25 16.16 0.09
N ASP A 280 3.28 16.64 -0.69
CA ASP A 280 2.13 15.85 -1.07
C ASP A 280 2.55 14.74 -2.02
N ASN A 281 1.97 13.57 -1.86
CA ASN A 281 2.34 12.37 -2.61
C ASN A 281 3.85 12.03 -2.52
N ASP A 282 4.45 12.22 -1.33
CA ASP A 282 5.87 11.95 -1.10
C ASP A 282 6.16 10.45 -1.04
N ILE A 283 6.08 9.81 -2.19
CA ILE A 283 6.27 8.37 -2.38
C ILE A 283 6.95 8.08 -3.72
N ALA A 284 7.87 7.14 -3.71
CA ALA A 284 8.56 6.66 -4.89
C ALA A 284 8.88 5.16 -4.79
N LEU A 285 9.03 4.53 -5.96
CA LEU A 285 9.54 3.18 -6.10
C LEU A 285 10.87 3.22 -6.84
N MET A 286 11.83 2.44 -6.35
CA MET A 286 13.08 2.20 -7.07
C MET A 286 13.09 0.74 -7.54
N LYS A 287 13.09 0.55 -8.87
CA LYS A 287 13.22 -0.78 -9.47
C LYS A 287 14.70 -1.15 -9.55
N LEU A 288 15.05 -2.28 -8.98
CA LEU A 288 16.42 -2.80 -8.98
C LEU A 288 16.77 -3.41 -10.33
N SER A 289 18.04 -3.32 -10.75
CA SER A 289 18.53 -3.94 -11.99
C SER A 289 18.63 -5.47 -11.92
N THR A 290 18.80 -6.00 -10.70
CA THR A 290 18.88 -7.44 -10.43
C THR A 290 18.10 -7.74 -9.15
N GLU A 291 17.52 -8.94 -9.08
CA GLU A 291 16.75 -9.38 -7.92
C GLU A 291 17.57 -9.39 -6.62
N ALA A 292 16.93 -8.99 -5.54
CA ALA A 292 17.43 -9.23 -4.19
C ALA A 292 17.36 -10.74 -3.89
N ILE A 293 18.41 -11.28 -3.29
CA ILE A 293 18.48 -12.68 -2.88
C ILE A 293 17.97 -12.79 -1.45
N TYR A 294 16.81 -13.42 -1.26
CA TYR A 294 16.24 -13.58 0.07
C TYR A 294 17.05 -14.55 0.94
N ASN A 295 17.45 -14.09 2.09
CA ASN A 295 18.20 -14.85 3.08
C ASN A 295 17.82 -14.38 4.50
N ASN A 296 18.59 -14.72 5.51
CA ASN A 296 18.30 -14.34 6.90
C ASN A 296 18.39 -12.81 7.16
N TYR A 297 19.07 -12.06 6.29
CA TYR A 297 19.37 -10.64 6.43
C TYR A 297 18.65 -9.76 5.41
N VAL A 298 18.08 -10.38 4.38
CA VAL A 298 17.36 -9.69 3.29
C VAL A 298 16.04 -10.41 3.04
N GLN A 299 14.93 -9.77 3.39
CA GLN A 299 13.55 -10.24 3.22
C GLN A 299 12.65 -9.04 2.92
N PRO A 300 11.54 -9.19 2.19
CA PRO A 300 10.61 -8.10 1.97
C PRO A 300 9.72 -7.85 3.19
N ALA A 301 9.35 -6.60 3.45
CA ALA A 301 8.21 -6.27 4.30
C ALA A 301 6.90 -6.56 3.58
N CYS A 302 5.83 -6.84 4.32
CA CYS A 302 4.50 -6.87 3.74
C CYS A 302 3.99 -5.45 3.49
N LEU A 303 3.24 -5.25 2.43
CA LEU A 303 2.55 -3.99 2.18
C LEU A 303 1.26 -3.91 3.01
N TRP A 304 0.97 -2.71 3.51
CA TRP A 304 -0.29 -2.41 4.19
C TRP A 304 -1.43 -2.32 3.18
N LEU A 305 -1.85 -3.49 2.64
CA LEU A 305 -2.82 -3.58 1.55
C LEU A 305 -4.23 -4.00 1.99
N ASP A 306 -4.38 -4.51 3.20
CA ASP A 306 -5.65 -5.01 3.68
C ASP A 306 -6.43 -3.92 4.41
N THR A 307 -7.64 -3.64 3.93
CA THR A 307 -8.56 -2.67 4.53
C THR A 307 -9.03 -3.08 5.94
N VAL A 308 -8.82 -4.33 6.36
CA VAL A 308 -9.10 -4.77 7.74
C VAL A 308 -8.22 -4.02 8.74
N TYR A 309 -6.99 -3.71 8.37
CA TYR A 309 -6.06 -2.95 9.21
C TYR A 309 -6.35 -1.45 9.25
N ASP A 310 -7.04 -0.91 8.24
CA ASP A 310 -7.48 0.50 8.22
C ASP A 310 -8.60 0.77 9.26
N GLN A 311 -9.15 -0.28 9.88
CA GLN A 311 -10.17 -0.21 10.95
C GLN A 311 -9.59 -0.34 12.36
N LEU A 312 -8.30 -0.60 12.50
CA LEU A 312 -7.63 -0.43 13.80
C LEU A 312 -7.72 1.07 14.12
N ASP A 313 -8.22 1.39 15.32
CA ASP A 313 -8.18 2.77 15.81
C ASP A 313 -6.74 3.25 15.63
N SER A 314 -6.55 4.22 14.72
CA SER A 314 -5.21 4.65 14.32
C SER A 314 -4.38 5.14 15.49
N TYR A 315 -5.04 5.53 16.60
CA TYR A 315 -4.38 6.01 17.82
C TYR A 315 -3.84 4.90 18.73
N GLU A 316 -4.17 3.64 18.47
CA GLU A 316 -3.63 2.49 19.20
C GLU A 316 -2.50 1.79 18.42
N VAL A 317 -2.26 2.23 17.17
CA VAL A 317 -1.24 1.60 16.32
C VAL A 317 0.13 2.13 16.69
N THR A 318 0.99 1.21 17.13
CA THR A 318 2.40 1.46 17.38
C THR A 318 3.22 0.81 16.27
N GLY A 319 4.16 1.56 15.70
CA GLY A 319 5.07 1.05 14.67
C GLY A 319 6.52 1.34 15.01
N THR A 320 7.42 0.66 14.31
CA THR A 320 8.86 0.86 14.45
C THR A 320 9.43 1.54 13.21
N VAL A 321 10.21 2.57 13.44
CA VAL A 321 11.04 3.25 12.44
C VAL A 321 12.46 2.79 12.61
N VAL A 322 13.17 2.60 11.51
CA VAL A 322 14.54 2.09 11.48
C VAL A 322 15.36 2.96 10.55
N GLY A 323 16.57 3.35 10.99
CA GLY A 323 17.45 4.13 10.14
C GLY A 323 18.79 4.52 10.80
N TRP A 324 19.55 5.30 10.05
CA TRP A 324 20.81 5.90 10.49
C TRP A 324 20.68 7.42 10.66
N GLY A 325 19.51 7.83 11.14
CA GLY A 325 19.21 9.25 11.35
C GLY A 325 20.21 9.95 12.26
N ILE A 326 20.16 11.28 12.23
CA ILE A 326 21.01 12.11 13.10
C ILE A 326 20.69 11.79 14.56
N ASP A 327 21.72 11.49 15.30
CA ASP A 327 21.68 11.21 16.73
C ASP A 327 21.89 12.47 17.59
N GLN A 328 22.08 12.29 18.90
CA GLN A 328 22.31 13.37 19.85
C GLN A 328 23.61 14.16 19.61
N SER A 329 24.53 13.64 18.80
CA SER A 329 25.78 14.32 18.42
C SER A 329 25.64 15.20 17.19
N ASP A 330 24.43 15.38 16.67
CA ASP A 330 24.11 16.07 15.41
C ASP A 330 24.84 15.49 14.19
N SER A 331 25.11 14.17 14.24
CA SER A 331 25.77 13.42 13.17
C SER A 331 24.96 12.18 12.82
N LEU A 332 25.09 11.69 11.57
CA LEU A 332 24.49 10.41 11.20
C LEU A 332 25.02 9.30 12.11
N ALA A 333 24.11 8.47 12.58
CA ALA A 333 24.48 7.29 13.35
C ALA A 333 25.28 6.31 12.46
N ASN A 334 26.39 5.79 12.98
CA ASN A 334 27.17 4.79 12.27
C ASN A 334 26.41 3.46 12.18
N ASP A 335 25.76 3.08 13.26
CA ASP A 335 25.02 1.83 13.38
C ASP A 335 23.52 2.08 13.24
N LEU A 336 22.82 1.09 12.71
CA LEU A 336 21.38 1.13 12.51
C LEU A 336 20.66 1.20 13.86
N HIS A 337 19.78 2.18 14.02
CA HIS A 337 18.94 2.35 15.20
C HIS A 337 17.48 2.01 14.89
N GLU A 338 16.74 1.67 15.92
CA GLU A 338 15.30 1.39 15.85
C GLU A 338 14.56 2.16 16.95
N ALA A 339 13.40 2.70 16.62
CA ALA A 339 12.54 3.42 17.54
C ALA A 339 11.10 3.00 17.36
N THR A 340 10.44 2.60 18.45
CA THR A 340 9.02 2.24 18.43
C THR A 340 8.21 3.42 18.93
N ILE A 341 7.29 3.91 18.09
CA ILE A 341 6.51 5.12 18.31
C ILE A 341 5.04 4.90 17.98
N PRO A 342 4.09 5.51 18.72
CA PRO A 342 2.68 5.43 18.44
C PRO A 342 2.26 6.41 17.34
N ILE A 343 1.24 6.05 16.57
CA ILE A 343 0.49 7.00 15.75
C ILE A 343 -0.31 7.90 16.69
N VAL A 344 -0.30 9.19 16.43
CA VAL A 344 -1.05 10.19 17.22
C VAL A 344 -2.10 10.88 16.36
N SER A 345 -3.08 11.52 17.03
CA SER A 345 -4.13 12.23 16.33
C SER A 345 -3.58 13.43 15.55
N THR A 346 -4.20 13.76 14.42
CA THR A 346 -3.91 15.01 13.69
C THR A 346 -4.04 16.24 14.59
N LEU A 347 -5.01 16.23 15.51
CA LEU A 347 -5.19 17.31 16.49
C LEU A 347 -4.00 17.42 17.45
N THR A 348 -3.41 16.31 17.87
CA THR A 348 -2.21 16.30 18.72
C THR A 348 -1.04 16.99 18.01
N CYS A 349 -0.84 16.71 16.73
CA CYS A 349 0.20 17.36 15.93
C CYS A 349 -0.08 18.85 15.71
N TYR A 350 -1.30 19.20 15.39
CA TYR A 350 -1.70 20.62 15.26
C TYR A 350 -1.52 21.40 16.59
N SER A 351 -1.76 20.75 17.73
CA SER A 351 -1.57 21.40 19.04
C SER A 351 -0.10 21.62 19.38
N TYR A 352 0.81 20.81 18.80
CA TYR A 352 2.25 20.97 18.99
C TYR A 352 2.81 22.16 18.21
N ASP A 353 2.57 22.21 16.89
CA ASP A 353 2.92 23.34 16.01
C ASP A 353 1.84 23.52 14.94
N PRO A 354 0.87 24.44 15.16
CA PRO A 354 -0.25 24.64 14.23
C PRO A 354 0.20 25.08 12.84
N ILE A 355 1.28 25.89 12.73
CA ILE A 355 1.73 26.46 11.46
C ILE A 355 2.38 25.38 10.61
N PHE A 356 3.29 24.61 11.17
CA PHE A 356 3.99 23.55 10.44
C PHE A 356 3.01 22.46 10.00
N TYR A 357 2.28 21.87 10.95
CA TYR A 357 1.45 20.70 10.64
C TYR A 357 0.25 21.03 9.75
N SER A 358 -0.33 22.24 9.83
CA SER A 358 -1.43 22.63 8.93
C SER A 358 -0.99 22.78 7.46
N ASN A 359 0.28 23.07 7.24
CA ASN A 359 0.82 23.19 5.89
C ASN A 359 1.26 21.84 5.28
N ILE A 360 1.48 20.82 6.12
CA ILE A 360 2.07 19.55 5.69
C ILE A 360 1.05 18.39 5.75
N LEU A 361 0.18 18.36 6.77
CA LEU A 361 -0.75 17.26 6.96
C LEU A 361 -1.98 17.34 6.04
N ASN A 362 -2.34 16.20 5.49
CA ASN A 362 -3.57 15.98 4.73
C ASN A 362 -4.08 14.55 5.00
N ASP A 363 -5.10 14.09 4.30
CA ASP A 363 -5.71 12.76 4.45
C ASP A 363 -4.83 11.59 3.95
N GLN A 364 -3.71 11.89 3.30
CA GLN A 364 -2.73 10.92 2.80
C GLN A 364 -1.52 10.76 3.72
N LYS A 365 -1.52 11.44 4.86
CA LYS A 365 -0.41 11.46 5.81
C LYS A 365 -0.89 11.24 7.24
N PHE A 366 -0.02 10.76 8.09
CA PHE A 366 -0.26 10.66 9.53
C PHE A 366 0.97 11.11 10.33
N CYS A 367 0.76 11.41 11.60
CA CYS A 367 1.83 11.71 12.54
C CYS A 367 2.09 10.54 13.48
N ALA A 368 3.35 10.34 13.86
CA ALA A 368 3.70 9.44 14.95
C ALA A 368 4.88 10.01 15.77
N GLY A 369 4.95 9.64 17.03
CA GLY A 369 6.01 10.07 17.95
C GLY A 369 5.56 10.06 19.40
N ASN A 370 6.53 10.16 20.30
CA ASN A 370 6.31 10.23 21.76
C ASN A 370 6.52 11.64 22.34
N ALA A 371 7.00 12.59 21.54
CA ALA A 371 7.38 13.94 21.98
C ALA A 371 8.31 13.96 23.23
N ASN A 372 9.21 12.97 23.33
CA ASN A 372 10.09 12.75 24.47
C ASN A 372 11.58 12.61 24.06
N GLY A 373 11.95 13.13 22.90
CA GLY A 373 13.29 13.00 22.35
C GLY A 373 13.47 11.80 21.40
N THR A 374 12.40 11.01 21.18
CA THR A 374 12.42 9.87 20.26
C THR A 374 11.60 10.22 19.02
N ALA A 375 12.24 10.64 17.94
CA ALA A 375 11.64 10.96 16.66
C ALA A 375 12.53 10.48 15.52
N ALA A 376 11.95 10.24 14.34
CA ALA A 376 12.75 10.07 13.14
C ALA A 376 13.40 11.41 12.75
N CYS A 377 14.65 11.35 12.31
CA CYS A 377 15.44 12.53 12.02
C CYS A 377 16.03 12.49 10.59
N ASN A 378 16.80 13.52 10.24
CA ASN A 378 17.53 13.57 8.97
C ASN A 378 18.37 12.31 8.79
N GLY A 379 18.20 11.61 7.70
CA GLY A 379 18.79 10.30 7.43
C GLY A 379 17.82 9.12 7.56
N ASP A 380 16.72 9.26 8.33
CA ASP A 380 15.65 8.25 8.38
C ASP A 380 14.63 8.43 7.26
N SER A 381 14.67 9.55 6.54
CA SER A 381 13.81 9.88 5.38
C SER A 381 13.69 8.71 4.41
N GLY A 382 12.48 8.41 3.93
CA GLY A 382 12.22 7.30 3.02
C GLY A 382 12.18 5.92 3.69
N GLY A 383 12.65 5.80 4.93
CA GLY A 383 12.55 4.58 5.73
C GLY A 383 11.10 4.21 6.05
N GLY A 384 10.83 2.94 6.28
CA GLY A 384 9.49 2.45 6.58
C GLY A 384 9.10 2.60 8.05
N PHE A 385 7.88 3.05 8.30
CA PHE A 385 7.17 2.84 9.56
C PHE A 385 6.48 1.48 9.47
N VAL A 386 7.00 0.49 10.18
CA VAL A 386 6.53 -0.89 10.09
C VAL A 386 5.77 -1.30 11.35
N VAL A 387 4.66 -1.99 11.15
CA VAL A 387 3.75 -2.43 12.21
C VAL A 387 3.73 -3.95 12.23
N PHE A 388 3.88 -4.54 13.41
CA PHE A 388 3.73 -5.98 13.59
C PHE A 388 2.26 -6.35 13.71
N VAL A 389 1.82 -7.31 12.89
CA VAL A 389 0.44 -7.81 12.90
C VAL A 389 0.47 -9.32 13.14
N THR A 390 -0.23 -9.76 14.17
CA THR A 390 -0.32 -11.17 14.54
C THR A 390 -1.19 -11.98 13.57
N ASP A 391 -0.82 -13.21 13.27
CA ASP A 391 -1.54 -14.08 12.33
C ASP A 391 -2.89 -14.58 12.86
N THR A 392 -3.05 -14.66 14.17
CA THR A 392 -4.24 -15.28 14.78
C THR A 392 -5.01 -14.30 15.67
N LYS A 393 -6.33 -14.27 15.48
CA LYS A 393 -7.31 -13.71 16.43
C LYS A 393 -7.78 -14.75 17.45
N ASP A 394 -7.13 -15.91 17.55
CA ASP A 394 -7.57 -16.98 18.43
C ASP A 394 -6.98 -16.78 19.83
N SER A 395 -7.80 -16.25 20.74
CA SER A 395 -7.48 -15.97 22.14
C SER A 395 -7.28 -17.24 23.00
N SER A 396 -7.30 -18.44 22.41
CA SER A 396 -7.24 -19.71 23.12
C SER A 396 -5.85 -20.35 23.19
N TYR A 397 -4.85 -19.79 22.48
CA TYR A 397 -3.49 -20.32 22.53
C TYR A 397 -2.55 -19.44 23.36
N ARG A 398 -1.75 -20.11 24.18
CA ARG A 398 -0.76 -19.53 25.09
C ARG A 398 0.18 -18.52 24.39
N ILE A 399 0.46 -17.46 25.09
CA ILE A 399 1.21 -16.23 24.72
C ILE A 399 2.66 -16.47 24.24
N ASP A 400 3.15 -17.71 24.17
CA ASP A 400 4.58 -17.99 24.05
C ASP A 400 5.18 -17.91 22.63
N TYR A 401 4.34 -17.86 21.56
CA TYR A 401 4.85 -17.68 20.19
C TYR A 401 3.85 -16.88 19.35
N GLN A 402 3.94 -15.56 19.39
CA GLN A 402 3.17 -14.73 18.48
C GLN A 402 3.72 -14.88 17.06
N THR A 403 3.06 -15.71 16.25
CA THR A 403 3.28 -15.72 14.82
C THR A 403 2.64 -14.49 14.21
N GLY A 404 3.38 -13.74 13.41
CA GLY A 404 2.91 -12.50 12.80
C GLY A 404 3.85 -12.05 11.70
N ALA A 405 3.47 -10.97 11.01
CA ALA A 405 4.27 -10.35 9.98
C ALA A 405 4.37 -8.84 10.17
N TRP A 406 5.45 -8.26 9.67
CA TRP A 406 5.69 -6.83 9.66
C TRP A 406 5.18 -6.21 8.37
N TYR A 407 4.34 -5.20 8.51
CA TYR A 407 3.72 -4.47 7.40
C TYR A 407 4.22 -3.04 7.36
N VAL A 408 4.62 -2.55 6.19
CA VAL A 408 4.95 -1.13 6.02
C VAL A 408 3.65 -0.33 5.91
N LYS A 409 3.38 0.47 6.95
CA LYS A 409 2.20 1.35 7.07
C LYS A 409 2.51 2.76 6.60
N GLY A 410 3.75 3.23 6.81
CA GLY A 410 4.14 4.59 6.47
C GLY A 410 5.55 4.69 5.92
N ILE A 411 5.86 5.83 5.31
CA ILE A 411 7.19 6.22 4.83
C ILE A 411 7.57 7.50 5.56
N VAL A 412 8.75 7.57 6.15
CA VAL A 412 9.27 8.79 6.79
C VAL A 412 9.35 9.90 5.75
N SER A 413 8.58 10.97 5.93
CA SER A 413 8.51 12.08 5.00
C SER A 413 9.22 13.32 5.56
N VAL A 414 8.74 13.87 6.67
CA VAL A 414 9.31 15.09 7.25
C VAL A 414 9.11 15.16 8.76
N THR A 415 10.05 15.82 9.42
CA THR A 415 9.94 16.23 10.83
C THR A 415 10.19 17.73 10.94
N LEU A 416 9.58 18.38 11.93
CA LEU A 416 9.83 19.79 12.21
C LEU A 416 11.32 20.01 12.48
N ALA A 417 11.92 21.01 11.87
CA ALA A 417 13.29 21.39 12.10
C ALA A 417 13.42 22.26 13.36
N ARG A 418 14.58 22.24 14.01
CA ARG A 418 14.93 23.17 15.09
C ARG A 418 14.93 24.61 14.53
N LYS A 419 14.73 25.58 15.41
CA LYS A 419 14.67 27.00 15.01
C LYS A 419 15.98 27.56 14.45
N ASP A 420 17.09 26.97 14.85
CA ASP A 420 18.47 27.44 14.59
C ASP A 420 19.23 26.55 13.60
N SER A 421 18.67 25.45 13.18
CA SER A 421 19.33 24.50 12.27
C SER A 421 18.31 23.75 11.40
N SER A 422 18.80 23.10 10.33
CA SER A 422 17.99 22.21 9.50
C SER A 422 17.83 20.79 10.05
N ILE A 423 18.32 20.56 11.30
CA ILE A 423 18.24 19.27 11.98
C ILE A 423 16.87 19.16 12.64
N CYS A 424 16.33 17.95 12.73
CA CYS A 424 15.02 17.70 13.31
C CYS A 424 14.92 18.16 14.77
N GLU A 425 13.72 18.62 15.18
CA GLU A 425 13.36 18.86 16.57
C GLU A 425 13.01 17.51 17.23
N PRO A 426 13.80 17.01 18.18
CA PRO A 426 13.65 15.65 18.71
C PRO A 426 12.35 15.42 19.49
N ASN A 427 11.71 16.49 19.98
CA ASN A 427 10.43 16.43 20.68
C ASN A 427 9.22 16.62 19.75
N ALA A 428 9.45 16.82 18.44
CA ALA A 428 8.37 16.97 17.47
C ALA A 428 7.86 15.58 16.99
N TYR A 429 6.64 15.57 16.48
CA TYR A 429 6.08 14.41 15.81
C TYR A 429 6.59 14.32 14.38
N THR A 430 6.93 13.12 13.94
CA THR A 430 7.30 12.86 12.55
C THR A 430 6.06 12.67 11.70
N VAL A 431 6.06 13.24 10.49
CA VAL A 431 5.00 13.06 9.48
C VAL A 431 5.41 11.94 8.52
N PHE A 432 4.48 11.05 8.28
CA PHE A 432 4.63 9.88 7.40
C PHE A 432 3.65 9.94 6.25
N THR A 433 4.07 9.53 5.06
CA THR A 433 3.19 9.21 3.95
C THR A 433 2.47 7.89 4.23
N ASP A 434 1.13 7.87 4.22
CA ASP A 434 0.33 6.67 4.51
C ASP A 434 0.30 5.71 3.31
N VAL A 435 1.02 4.60 3.39
CA VAL A 435 1.13 3.59 2.32
C VAL A 435 -0.22 3.02 1.90
N ALA A 436 -1.20 2.95 2.81
CA ALA A 436 -2.54 2.46 2.50
C ALA A 436 -3.23 3.29 1.41
N LYS A 437 -2.96 4.59 1.36
CA LYS A 437 -3.53 5.53 0.38
C LYS A 437 -3.00 5.33 -1.04
N TYR A 438 -1.79 4.78 -1.16
CA TYR A 438 -1.10 4.56 -2.43
C TYR A 438 -1.11 3.11 -2.90
N ARG A 439 -1.92 2.28 -2.29
CA ARG A 439 -2.03 0.83 -2.55
C ARG A 439 -2.13 0.50 -4.04
N ASN A 440 -3.09 1.11 -4.73
CA ASN A 440 -3.32 0.82 -6.15
C ASN A 440 -2.16 1.27 -7.03
N TRP A 441 -1.55 2.41 -6.71
CA TRP A 441 -0.37 2.92 -7.38
C TRP A 441 0.81 1.94 -7.22
N ILE A 442 1.12 1.51 -5.99
CA ILE A 442 2.20 0.54 -5.73
C ILE A 442 1.96 -0.77 -6.48
N LEU A 443 0.73 -1.33 -6.39
CA LEU A 443 0.38 -2.60 -7.03
C LEU A 443 0.51 -2.56 -8.55
N SER A 444 0.32 -1.42 -9.19
CA SER A 444 0.46 -1.28 -10.65
C SER A 444 1.90 -1.51 -11.13
N TYR A 445 2.89 -1.41 -10.24
CA TYR A 445 4.32 -1.62 -10.53
C TYR A 445 4.87 -2.95 -9.98
N MET A 446 4.08 -3.74 -9.26
CA MET A 446 4.52 -5.02 -8.68
C MET A 446 4.41 -6.21 -9.66
N ASN A 447 3.96 -5.99 -10.89
CA ASN A 447 3.83 -7.00 -11.94
C ASN A 447 5.11 -7.23 -12.70
#